data_f04656338f501fc6b73c53b2f485e2cf
#
_entry.id   f04656338f501fc6b73c53b2f485e2cf
#
_cell.length_a   1.000
_cell.length_b   1.000
_cell.length_c   1.000
_cell.angle_alpha   90.00
_cell.angle_beta   90.00
_cell.angle_gamma   90.00
#
_symmetry.space_group_name_H-M   'P 1'
#
loop_
_entity.id
_entity.type
_entity.pdbx_description
1 polymer ?
#
loop_
_entity_poly.entity_id
_entity_poly.type
_entity_poly.pdbx_seq_one_letter_code
_entity_poly.pdbx_strand_id
1 'polypeptide(L)'
;MATQRARWAIPRILSPGFYRSLKIRLEKPSSFYSSVLLKLVPSLHRGPRTLELKDGKTLLVRSFMTLYIFEEIFLTGVYDVDVRGVNSIIDIGANTGLFVLRAKQRWPNAKIIAFEPEPRNYSALCETIKINGLEAVTAVKAAIAPERGSVTLYRHPRNIGGHSTVFRHSNDSVQVQCQTISDALSLCPDGRCDLLKVDCEGAEASIFSSFSPEMAARVRTIVYEPSEGCSEVNRCLEALGFTTCGYKGNVIARRQEENVA
;
A
#
# COMPACT_ATOMS: atom_id res chain seq x y z
N MET A 1 17.11 6.62 -8.26
CA MET A 1 17.73 5.93 -7.08
C MET A 1 16.94 4.70 -6.65
N ALA A 2 16.67 3.79 -7.60
CA ALA A 2 15.94 2.54 -7.34
C ALA A 2 16.79 1.41 -6.72
N THR A 3 17.92 1.73 -6.08
CA THR A 3 18.94 0.73 -5.71
C THR A 3 19.03 0.43 -4.22
N GLN A 4 18.22 1.03 -3.36
CA GLN A 4 18.29 0.75 -1.92
C GLN A 4 17.35 -0.36 -1.43
N ARG A 5 16.32 -0.73 -2.20
CA ARG A 5 15.31 -1.73 -1.81
C ARG A 5 15.73 -3.20 -1.99
N ALA A 6 16.81 -3.48 -2.70
CA ALA A 6 17.21 -4.87 -3.03
C ALA A 6 18.20 -5.51 -2.03
N ARG A 7 18.42 -4.94 -0.85
CA ARG A 7 19.32 -5.53 0.15
C ARG A 7 18.55 -6.22 1.28
N TRP A 8 17.85 -7.27 0.97
CA TRP A 8 17.68 -8.33 1.94
C TRP A 8 19.08 -8.94 2.22
N ALA A 9 19.75 -8.34 3.16
CA ALA A 9 20.95 -8.98 3.66
C ALA A 9 20.52 -10.27 4.36
N ILE A 10 20.85 -11.42 3.78
CA ILE A 10 20.61 -12.75 4.38
C ILE A 10 20.92 -12.75 5.89
N PRO A 11 21.97 -12.06 6.40
CA PRO A 11 22.22 -11.94 7.83
C PRO A 11 21.08 -11.32 8.64
N ARG A 12 20.29 -10.41 8.06
CA ARG A 12 19.20 -9.74 8.76
C ARG A 12 18.02 -10.70 9.02
N ILE A 13 17.58 -11.44 8.01
CA ILE A 13 16.45 -12.38 8.14
C ILE A 13 16.78 -13.57 9.06
N LEU A 14 18.06 -13.87 9.25
CA LEU A 14 18.53 -14.92 10.17
C LEU A 14 18.80 -14.38 11.59
N SER A 15 18.65 -13.09 11.83
CA SER A 15 18.91 -12.51 13.15
C SER A 15 17.86 -12.94 14.18
N PRO A 16 18.25 -13.10 15.47
CA PRO A 16 17.31 -13.40 16.55
C PRO A 16 16.19 -12.33 16.69
N GLY A 17 16.51 -11.06 16.40
CA GLY A 17 15.55 -9.96 16.41
C GLY A 17 14.47 -10.12 15.35
N PHE A 18 14.86 -10.48 14.13
CA PHE A 18 13.92 -10.74 13.04
C PHE A 18 13.01 -11.94 13.36
N TYR A 19 13.58 -13.05 13.85
CA TYR A 19 12.79 -14.21 14.27
C TYR A 19 11.79 -13.85 15.38
N ARG A 20 12.19 -13.03 16.36
CA ARG A 20 11.29 -12.53 17.42
C ARG A 20 10.15 -11.71 16.84
N SER A 21 10.40 -10.86 15.85
CA SER A 21 9.36 -10.08 15.15
C SER A 21 8.38 -11.00 14.40
N LEU A 22 8.86 -12.08 13.76
CA LEU A 22 7.98 -13.08 13.14
C LEU A 22 7.09 -13.77 14.16
N LYS A 23 7.63 -14.14 15.35
CA LYS A 23 6.87 -14.76 16.44
C LYS A 23 5.69 -13.91 16.95
N ILE A 24 5.81 -12.61 16.86
CA ILE A 24 4.74 -11.68 17.26
C ILE A 24 3.60 -11.69 16.22
N ARG A 25 3.89 -11.94 14.96
CA ARG A 25 2.95 -11.79 13.84
C ARG A 25 2.40 -13.10 13.29
N LEU A 26 3.20 -14.16 13.29
CA LEU A 26 2.86 -15.43 12.65
C LEU A 26 2.60 -16.54 13.68
N GLU A 27 1.63 -17.39 13.38
CA GLU A 27 1.40 -18.63 14.14
C GLU A 27 2.61 -19.56 14.04
N LYS A 28 3.14 -19.72 12.83
CA LYS A 28 4.31 -20.56 12.54
C LYS A 28 5.41 -19.73 11.87
N PRO A 29 6.35 -19.15 12.62
CA PRO A 29 7.46 -18.37 12.06
C PRO A 29 8.30 -19.14 11.04
N SER A 30 8.42 -20.46 11.18
CA SER A 30 9.12 -21.34 10.23
C SER A 30 8.50 -21.33 8.83
N SER A 31 7.20 -21.02 8.70
CA SER A 31 6.52 -20.91 7.40
C SER A 31 7.07 -19.76 6.55
N PHE A 32 7.55 -18.69 7.18
CA PHE A 32 8.24 -17.60 6.49
C PHE A 32 9.54 -18.10 5.84
N TYR A 33 10.40 -18.77 6.61
CA TYR A 33 11.68 -19.26 6.10
C TYR A 33 11.51 -20.35 5.03
N SER A 34 10.54 -21.25 5.20
CA SER A 34 10.22 -22.23 4.15
C SER A 34 9.71 -21.56 2.88
N SER A 35 8.95 -20.47 3.00
CA SER A 35 8.50 -19.68 1.85
C SER A 35 9.65 -18.96 1.14
N VAL A 36 10.60 -18.39 1.89
CA VAL A 36 11.84 -17.81 1.35
C VAL A 36 12.62 -18.86 0.56
N LEU A 37 12.90 -20.01 1.18
CA LEU A 37 13.68 -21.07 0.54
C LEU A 37 13.03 -21.56 -0.77
N LEU A 38 11.72 -21.81 -0.76
CA LEU A 38 11.01 -22.29 -1.92
C LEU A 38 10.85 -21.27 -3.04
N LYS A 39 10.87 -19.96 -2.71
CA LYS A 39 10.90 -18.91 -3.73
C LYS A 39 12.30 -18.68 -4.31
N LEU A 40 13.34 -19.01 -3.56
CA LEU A 40 14.73 -18.98 -4.07
C LEU A 40 15.07 -20.16 -4.97
N VAL A 41 14.38 -21.29 -4.80
CA VAL A 41 14.58 -22.50 -5.62
C VAL A 41 13.32 -22.76 -6.46
N PRO A 42 13.21 -22.17 -7.67
CA PRO A 42 12.00 -22.25 -8.50
C PRO A 42 11.52 -23.67 -8.81
N SER A 43 12.43 -24.63 -8.92
CA SER A 43 12.10 -26.05 -9.16
C SER A 43 11.31 -26.72 -8.04
N LEU A 44 11.36 -26.16 -6.82
CA LEU A 44 10.59 -26.63 -5.66
C LEU A 44 9.26 -25.90 -5.51
N HIS A 45 8.99 -24.90 -6.35
CA HIS A 45 7.81 -24.04 -6.22
C HIS A 45 6.60 -24.67 -6.92
N ARG A 46 5.65 -25.16 -6.13
CA ARG A 46 4.34 -25.63 -6.60
C ARG A 46 3.24 -24.82 -5.90
N GLY A 47 2.70 -23.80 -6.58
CA GLY A 47 1.54 -23.03 -6.14
C GLY A 47 1.80 -21.98 -5.04
N PRO A 48 0.77 -21.19 -4.67
CA PRO A 48 0.86 -20.19 -3.62
C PRO A 48 1.06 -20.85 -2.26
N ARG A 49 1.84 -20.19 -1.39
CA ARG A 49 1.99 -20.55 0.01
C ARG A 49 1.25 -19.57 0.89
N THR A 50 0.89 -20.01 2.08
CA THR A 50 0.21 -19.20 3.07
C THR A 50 1.09 -18.94 4.28
N LEU A 51 0.99 -17.73 4.83
CA LEU A 51 1.42 -17.40 6.18
C LEU A 51 0.17 -17.14 7.02
N GLU A 52 0.04 -17.87 8.11
CA GLU A 52 -1.05 -17.66 9.07
C GLU A 52 -0.63 -16.63 10.11
N LEU A 53 -1.40 -15.56 10.21
CA LEU A 53 -1.20 -14.49 11.18
C LEU A 53 -1.84 -14.87 12.52
N LYS A 54 -1.34 -14.30 13.62
CA LYS A 54 -1.82 -14.57 14.98
C LYS A 54 -3.29 -14.20 15.26
N ASP A 55 -3.86 -13.35 14.43
CA ASP A 55 -5.28 -12.99 14.50
C ASP A 55 -6.19 -13.89 13.62
N GLY A 56 -5.66 -15.00 13.14
CA GLY A 56 -6.36 -15.97 12.29
C GLY A 56 -6.44 -15.57 10.81
N LYS A 57 -5.86 -14.43 10.41
CA LYS A 57 -5.84 -14.03 9.00
C LYS A 57 -4.75 -14.77 8.24
N THR A 58 -4.99 -14.95 6.93
CA THR A 58 -4.12 -15.68 6.03
C THR A 58 -3.55 -14.76 4.96
N LEU A 59 -2.23 -14.79 4.79
CA LEU A 59 -1.51 -14.08 3.75
C LEU A 59 -1.03 -15.06 2.68
N LEU A 60 -1.38 -14.79 1.43
CA LEU A 60 -0.95 -15.60 0.28
C LEU A 60 0.41 -15.12 -0.22
N VAL A 61 1.42 -15.98 -0.14
CA VAL A 61 2.77 -15.71 -0.66
C VAL A 61 2.83 -16.11 -2.13
N ARG A 62 2.63 -15.14 -3.02
CA ARG A 62 2.63 -15.36 -4.47
C ARG A 62 4.02 -15.26 -5.09
N SER A 63 4.86 -14.39 -4.54
CA SER A 63 6.23 -14.15 -5.01
C SER A 63 7.16 -13.84 -3.84
N PHE A 64 8.46 -13.74 -4.13
CA PHE A 64 9.44 -13.29 -3.15
C PHE A 64 9.13 -11.85 -2.67
N MET A 65 8.63 -10.99 -3.57
CA MET A 65 8.21 -9.62 -3.22
C MET A 65 7.07 -9.57 -2.20
N THR A 66 6.17 -10.57 -2.19
CA THR A 66 5.14 -10.67 -1.15
C THR A 66 5.75 -10.75 0.26
N LEU A 67 6.86 -11.49 0.42
CA LEU A 67 7.56 -11.60 1.70
C LEU A 67 8.27 -10.31 2.09
N TYR A 68 8.80 -9.60 1.09
CA TYR A 68 9.41 -8.29 1.28
C TYR A 68 8.38 -7.24 1.75
N ILE A 69 7.26 -7.14 1.04
CA ILE A 69 6.15 -6.25 1.40
C ILE A 69 5.56 -6.63 2.78
N PHE A 70 5.49 -7.93 3.10
CA PHE A 70 5.11 -8.38 4.43
C PHE A 70 6.08 -7.87 5.51
N GLU A 71 7.39 -7.92 5.27
CA GLU A 71 8.37 -7.37 6.20
C GLU A 71 8.14 -5.87 6.43
N GLU A 72 7.98 -5.09 5.36
CA GLU A 72 7.77 -3.65 5.45
C GLU A 72 6.49 -3.31 6.22
N ILE A 73 5.38 -3.93 5.86
CA ILE A 73 4.07 -3.59 6.41
C ILE A 73 3.89 -4.16 7.82
N PHE A 74 4.24 -5.44 8.07
CA PHE A 74 3.90 -6.12 9.32
C PHE A 74 5.02 -6.14 10.35
N LEU A 75 6.30 -6.17 9.92
CA LEU A 75 7.43 -6.23 10.85
C LEU A 75 8.03 -4.85 11.11
N THR A 76 8.26 -4.07 10.07
CA THR A 76 8.76 -2.69 10.17
C THR A 76 7.63 -1.71 10.49
N GLY A 77 6.43 -1.97 9.99
CA GLY A 77 5.24 -1.14 10.22
C GLY A 77 5.36 0.23 9.57
N VAL A 78 5.77 0.27 8.30
CA VAL A 78 5.98 1.53 7.55
C VAL A 78 4.68 2.35 7.38
N TYR A 79 3.52 1.71 7.51
CA TYR A 79 2.20 2.35 7.48
C TYR A 79 1.48 2.30 8.85
N ASP A 80 2.17 1.94 9.93
CA ASP A 80 1.59 1.91 11.27
C ASP A 80 1.50 3.32 11.90
N VAL A 81 0.91 4.24 11.15
CA VAL A 81 0.71 5.63 11.58
C VAL A 81 -0.18 5.71 12.82
N ASP A 82 0.15 6.61 13.74
CA ASP A 82 -0.69 6.85 14.94
C ASP A 82 -1.84 7.79 14.57
N VAL A 83 -2.97 7.19 14.18
CA VAL A 83 -4.22 7.88 13.88
C VAL A 83 -5.34 7.18 14.62
N ARG A 84 -6.05 7.92 15.48
CA ARG A 84 -7.19 7.40 16.25
C ARG A 84 -8.51 7.63 15.51
N GLY A 85 -9.51 6.81 15.80
CA GLY A 85 -10.88 6.98 15.27
C GLY A 85 -10.93 6.95 13.75
N VAL A 86 -10.23 6.00 13.11
CA VAL A 86 -10.24 5.82 11.66
C VAL A 86 -11.48 5.01 11.27
N ASN A 87 -12.39 5.64 10.51
CA ASN A 87 -13.62 5.02 10.00
C ASN A 87 -13.59 4.86 8.47
N SER A 88 -12.71 5.60 7.79
CA SER A 88 -12.60 5.58 6.33
C SER A 88 -11.14 5.62 5.88
N ILE A 89 -10.80 4.72 4.96
CA ILE A 89 -9.45 4.58 4.41
C ILE A 89 -9.56 4.52 2.89
N ILE A 90 -8.69 5.27 2.20
CA ILE A 90 -8.41 5.08 0.78
C ILE A 90 -6.99 4.53 0.66
N ASP A 91 -6.83 3.42 -0.06
CA ASP A 91 -5.55 2.79 -0.38
C ASP A 91 -5.30 2.89 -1.88
N ILE A 92 -4.43 3.80 -2.31
CA ILE A 92 -4.01 3.94 -3.71
C ILE A 92 -2.73 3.14 -3.91
N GLY A 93 -2.77 2.18 -4.86
CA GLY A 93 -1.71 1.19 -5.04
C GLY A 93 -1.84 0.05 -4.02
N ALA A 94 -3.03 -0.56 -3.95
CA ALA A 94 -3.32 -1.59 -2.97
C ALA A 94 -2.56 -2.91 -3.20
N ASN A 95 -1.99 -3.09 -4.39
CA ASN A 95 -1.23 -4.28 -4.75
C ASN A 95 -2.02 -5.57 -4.45
N THR A 96 -1.46 -6.52 -3.77
CA THR A 96 -2.11 -7.78 -3.39
C THR A 96 -2.89 -7.70 -2.07
N GLY A 97 -3.09 -6.50 -1.51
CA GLY A 97 -3.96 -6.25 -0.35
C GLY A 97 -3.30 -6.41 1.02
N LEU A 98 -1.95 -6.40 1.11
CA LEU A 98 -1.27 -6.55 2.40
C LEU A 98 -1.53 -5.35 3.33
N PHE A 99 -1.56 -4.12 2.78
CA PHE A 99 -1.93 -2.96 3.58
C PHE A 99 -3.40 -3.04 4.01
N VAL A 100 -4.32 -3.44 3.13
CA VAL A 100 -5.74 -3.65 3.47
C VAL A 100 -5.88 -4.62 4.65
N LEU A 101 -5.15 -5.75 4.60
CA LEU A 101 -5.14 -6.74 5.67
C LEU A 101 -4.63 -6.13 6.98
N ARG A 102 -3.52 -5.37 6.93
CA ARG A 102 -2.93 -4.68 8.09
C ARG A 102 -3.85 -3.59 8.64
N ALA A 103 -4.49 -2.82 7.78
CA ALA A 103 -5.44 -1.78 8.16
C ALA A 103 -6.65 -2.37 8.90
N LYS A 104 -7.19 -3.50 8.44
CA LYS A 104 -8.28 -4.20 9.13
C LYS A 104 -7.88 -4.78 10.48
N GLN A 105 -6.61 -5.14 10.70
CA GLN A 105 -6.12 -5.50 12.04
C GLN A 105 -6.13 -4.31 13.00
N ARG A 106 -5.83 -3.10 12.50
CA ARG A 106 -5.74 -1.89 13.32
C ARG A 106 -7.08 -1.21 13.50
N TRP A 107 -7.90 -1.19 12.46
CA TRP A 107 -9.20 -0.52 12.39
C TRP A 107 -10.25 -1.47 11.81
N PRO A 108 -10.73 -2.46 12.58
CA PRO A 108 -11.60 -3.53 12.09
C PRO A 108 -12.88 -3.01 11.41
N ASN A 109 -13.44 -1.92 11.93
CA ASN A 109 -14.71 -1.35 11.46
C ASN A 109 -14.53 -0.30 10.34
N ALA A 110 -13.29 0.08 9.99
CA ALA A 110 -13.07 1.08 8.96
C ALA A 110 -13.55 0.59 7.59
N LYS A 111 -14.25 1.44 6.84
CA LYS A 111 -14.51 1.23 5.42
C LYS A 111 -13.24 1.50 4.64
N ILE A 112 -12.83 0.57 3.80
CA ILE A 112 -11.62 0.68 2.98
C ILE A 112 -12.01 0.67 1.50
N ILE A 113 -11.52 1.66 0.75
CA ILE A 113 -11.61 1.70 -0.71
C ILE A 113 -10.18 1.51 -1.24
N ALA A 114 -9.95 0.38 -1.91
CA ALA A 114 -8.62 -0.04 -2.33
C ALA A 114 -8.52 -0.03 -3.87
N PHE A 115 -7.67 0.84 -4.41
CA PHE A 115 -7.43 1.01 -5.84
C PHE A 115 -6.18 0.25 -6.26
N GLU A 116 -6.35 -0.63 -7.24
CA GLU A 116 -5.26 -1.40 -7.86
C GLU A 116 -5.51 -1.54 -9.36
N PRO A 117 -4.70 -0.90 -10.21
CA PRO A 117 -4.90 -0.93 -11.66
C PRO A 117 -4.42 -2.23 -12.33
N GLU A 118 -3.36 -2.88 -11.82
CA GLU A 118 -2.79 -4.07 -12.47
C GLU A 118 -3.73 -5.27 -12.32
N PRO A 119 -4.17 -5.91 -13.42
CA PRO A 119 -5.19 -6.97 -13.35
C PRO A 119 -4.85 -8.16 -12.45
N ARG A 120 -3.58 -8.60 -12.42
CA ARG A 120 -3.15 -9.75 -11.60
C ARG A 120 -3.09 -9.39 -10.12
N ASN A 121 -2.60 -8.18 -9.79
CA ASN A 121 -2.57 -7.66 -8.44
C ASN A 121 -4.00 -7.42 -7.93
N TYR A 122 -4.87 -6.85 -8.76
CA TYR A 122 -6.28 -6.68 -8.43
C TYR A 122 -6.98 -8.02 -8.12
N SER A 123 -6.74 -9.06 -8.94
CA SER A 123 -7.28 -10.39 -8.67
C SER A 123 -6.76 -10.94 -7.34
N ALA A 124 -5.48 -10.72 -7.03
CA ALA A 124 -4.88 -11.13 -5.77
C ALA A 124 -5.43 -10.33 -4.56
N LEU A 125 -5.70 -9.03 -4.73
CA LEU A 125 -6.38 -8.20 -3.74
C LEU A 125 -7.78 -8.75 -3.43
N CYS A 126 -8.59 -9.03 -4.46
CA CYS A 126 -9.91 -9.63 -4.29
C CYS A 126 -9.85 -10.99 -3.57
N GLU A 127 -8.86 -11.82 -3.90
CA GLU A 127 -8.66 -13.10 -3.22
C GLU A 127 -8.24 -12.89 -1.75
N THR A 128 -7.36 -11.95 -1.44
CA THR A 128 -6.98 -11.59 -0.06
C THR A 128 -8.19 -11.15 0.75
N ILE A 129 -9.07 -10.31 0.18
CA ILE A 129 -10.32 -9.88 0.81
C ILE A 129 -11.22 -11.09 1.10
N LYS A 130 -11.43 -11.95 0.10
CA LYS A 130 -12.32 -13.09 0.18
C LYS A 130 -11.89 -14.14 1.20
N ILE A 131 -10.63 -14.58 1.16
CA ILE A 131 -10.13 -15.65 2.06
C ILE A 131 -10.09 -15.22 3.52
N ASN A 132 -9.98 -13.92 3.77
CA ASN A 132 -9.94 -13.36 5.11
C ASN A 132 -11.31 -12.85 5.60
N GLY A 133 -12.36 -12.96 4.79
CA GLY A 133 -13.69 -12.46 5.12
C GLY A 133 -13.67 -10.98 5.51
N LEU A 134 -12.91 -10.13 4.77
CA LEU A 134 -12.78 -8.72 5.12
C LEU A 134 -14.03 -7.96 4.70
N GLU A 135 -14.82 -7.58 5.68
CA GLU A 135 -16.03 -6.78 5.49
C GLU A 135 -15.70 -5.29 5.30
N ALA A 136 -16.62 -4.55 4.68
CA ALA A 136 -16.51 -3.12 4.41
C ALA A 136 -15.21 -2.75 3.64
N VAL A 137 -14.78 -3.62 2.71
CA VAL A 137 -13.67 -3.38 1.78
C VAL A 137 -14.20 -3.40 0.36
N THR A 138 -13.96 -2.31 -0.37
CA THR A 138 -14.29 -2.19 -1.80
C THR A 138 -13.02 -2.15 -2.61
N ALA A 139 -12.76 -3.18 -3.43
CA ALA A 139 -11.67 -3.18 -4.39
C ALA A 139 -12.12 -2.50 -5.69
N VAL A 140 -11.32 -1.57 -6.20
CA VAL A 140 -11.58 -0.84 -7.44
C VAL A 140 -10.43 -1.09 -8.42
N LYS A 141 -10.75 -1.62 -9.61
CA LYS A 141 -9.76 -1.89 -10.67
C LYS A 141 -9.51 -0.63 -11.49
N ALA A 142 -8.80 0.31 -10.91
CA ALA A 142 -8.44 1.57 -11.56
C ALA A 142 -7.15 2.15 -10.97
N ALA A 143 -6.44 2.95 -11.75
CA ALA A 143 -5.44 3.89 -11.25
C ALA A 143 -6.13 5.17 -10.73
N ILE A 144 -5.45 5.91 -9.87
CA ILE A 144 -5.82 7.30 -9.58
C ILE A 144 -4.92 8.21 -10.40
N ALA A 145 -5.54 9.17 -11.10
CA ALA A 145 -4.88 10.14 -11.95
C ALA A 145 -5.57 11.51 -11.82
N PRO A 146 -4.95 12.60 -12.30
CA PRO A 146 -5.58 13.92 -12.29
C PRO A 146 -6.92 13.97 -13.01
N GLU A 147 -7.08 13.17 -14.07
CA GLU A 147 -8.29 13.13 -14.92
C GLU A 147 -8.77 11.68 -15.12
N ARG A 148 -10.09 11.54 -15.37
CA ARG A 148 -10.68 10.26 -15.78
C ARG A 148 -10.22 9.88 -17.18
N GLY A 149 -10.13 8.58 -17.43
CA GLY A 149 -9.76 8.08 -18.74
C GLY A 149 -9.04 6.74 -18.67
N SER A 150 -7.98 6.61 -19.46
CA SER A 150 -7.10 5.44 -19.42
C SER A 150 -5.64 5.86 -19.52
N VAL A 151 -4.78 5.08 -18.90
CA VAL A 151 -3.32 5.30 -18.90
C VAL A 151 -2.60 3.98 -19.16
N THR A 152 -1.42 4.08 -19.74
CA THR A 152 -0.54 2.92 -19.91
C THR A 152 0.17 2.62 -18.60
N LEU A 153 -0.05 1.44 -18.05
CA LEU A 153 0.68 0.90 -16.90
C LEU A 153 1.83 0.01 -17.41
N TYR A 154 3.06 0.37 -17.10
CA TYR A 154 4.27 -0.40 -17.44
C TYR A 154 4.56 -1.41 -16.32
N ARG A 155 4.64 -2.69 -16.68
CA ARG A 155 4.92 -3.74 -15.73
C ARG A 155 6.41 -3.83 -15.44
N HIS A 156 6.73 -3.89 -14.13
CA HIS A 156 8.09 -4.21 -13.73
C HIS A 156 8.34 -5.71 -13.86
N PRO A 157 9.43 -6.16 -14.55
CA PRO A 157 9.61 -7.57 -14.91
C PRO A 157 9.83 -8.51 -13.72
N ARG A 158 10.26 -7.99 -12.57
CA ARG A 158 10.63 -8.78 -11.38
C ARG A 158 9.97 -8.31 -10.09
N ASN A 159 9.33 -7.13 -10.08
CA ASN A 159 8.73 -6.54 -8.89
C ASN A 159 7.23 -6.32 -9.09
N ILE A 160 6.41 -7.14 -8.45
CA ILE A 160 4.93 -7.00 -8.51
C ILE A 160 4.43 -5.72 -7.82
N GLY A 161 5.24 -5.09 -6.98
CA GLY A 161 4.94 -3.80 -6.37
C GLY A 161 5.45 -2.60 -7.18
N GLY A 162 6.33 -2.81 -8.15
CA GLY A 162 6.97 -1.73 -8.91
C GLY A 162 6.34 -1.44 -10.27
N HIS A 163 5.05 -1.72 -10.47
CA HIS A 163 4.34 -1.33 -11.69
C HIS A 163 4.05 0.17 -11.66
N SER A 164 4.31 0.87 -12.77
CA SER A 164 4.24 2.32 -12.79
C SER A 164 3.55 2.84 -14.04
N THR A 165 2.81 3.94 -13.88
CA THR A 165 2.26 4.71 -14.99
C THR A 165 3.24 5.78 -15.50
N VAL A 166 4.34 5.99 -14.76
CA VAL A 166 5.37 7.01 -15.03
C VAL A 166 6.66 6.36 -15.53
N PHE A 167 7.14 5.32 -14.83
CA PHE A 167 8.42 4.69 -15.14
C PHE A 167 8.24 3.49 -16.09
N ARG A 168 8.89 3.56 -17.26
CA ARG A 168 8.89 2.47 -18.23
C ARG A 168 10.01 1.48 -17.91
N HIS A 169 9.70 0.46 -17.13
CA HIS A 169 10.66 -0.59 -16.73
C HIS A 169 10.80 -1.72 -17.77
N SER A 170 9.84 -1.87 -18.67
CA SER A 170 9.82 -2.88 -19.75
C SER A 170 8.90 -2.47 -20.88
N ASN A 171 8.85 -3.28 -21.94
CA ASN A 171 7.86 -3.14 -23.01
C ASN A 171 6.52 -3.82 -22.66
N ASP A 172 6.46 -4.60 -21.57
CA ASP A 172 5.21 -5.20 -21.11
C ASP A 172 4.37 -4.13 -20.40
N SER A 173 3.25 -3.81 -20.99
CA SER A 173 2.34 -2.78 -20.52
C SER A 173 0.89 -3.17 -20.75
N VAL A 174 -0.01 -2.51 -20.04
CA VAL A 174 -1.45 -2.69 -20.15
C VAL A 174 -2.16 -1.35 -20.05
N GLN A 175 -3.22 -1.16 -20.81
CA GLN A 175 -4.12 -0.02 -20.64
C GLN A 175 -5.01 -0.26 -19.42
N VAL A 176 -5.06 0.70 -18.50
CA VAL A 176 -5.87 0.64 -17.28
C VAL A 176 -6.76 1.88 -17.19
N GLN A 177 -7.94 1.71 -16.60
CA GLN A 177 -8.86 2.81 -16.36
C GLN A 177 -8.33 3.72 -15.25
N CYS A 178 -8.59 5.02 -15.37
CA CYS A 178 -8.28 6.02 -14.36
C CYS A 178 -9.54 6.60 -13.73
N GLN A 179 -9.49 6.81 -12.44
CA GLN A 179 -10.41 7.63 -11.66
C GLN A 179 -9.65 8.78 -11.02
N THR A 180 -10.38 9.80 -10.58
CA THR A 180 -9.79 10.94 -9.88
C THR A 180 -9.82 10.74 -8.36
N ILE A 181 -9.03 11.53 -7.63
CA ILE A 181 -9.10 11.54 -6.17
C ILE A 181 -10.49 11.98 -5.67
N SER A 182 -11.19 12.85 -6.42
CA SER A 182 -12.57 13.25 -6.12
C SER A 182 -13.53 12.06 -6.23
N ASP A 183 -13.34 11.19 -7.21
CA ASP A 183 -14.11 9.95 -7.33
C ASP A 183 -13.87 9.03 -6.14
N ALA A 184 -12.60 8.85 -5.75
CA ALA A 184 -12.22 8.04 -4.61
C ALA A 184 -12.85 8.56 -3.31
N LEU A 185 -12.80 9.87 -3.07
CA LEU A 185 -13.41 10.51 -1.90
C LEU A 185 -14.93 10.35 -1.88
N SER A 186 -15.59 10.34 -3.04
CA SER A 186 -17.06 10.17 -3.11
C SER A 186 -17.52 8.76 -2.66
N LEU A 187 -16.63 7.78 -2.66
CA LEU A 187 -16.90 6.42 -2.17
C LEU A 187 -16.77 6.29 -0.64
N CYS A 188 -16.17 7.26 0.01
CA CYS A 188 -16.05 7.30 1.48
C CYS A 188 -17.38 7.66 2.15
N PRO A 189 -17.61 7.23 3.41
CA PRO A 189 -18.70 7.75 4.22
C PRO A 189 -18.62 9.28 4.31
N ASP A 190 -19.73 9.95 4.09
CA ASP A 190 -19.86 11.42 4.11
C ASP A 190 -18.84 12.14 3.21
N GLY A 191 -18.27 11.42 2.24
CA GLY A 191 -17.25 11.91 1.34
C GLY A 191 -15.93 12.30 2.03
N ARG A 192 -15.64 11.81 3.23
CA ARG A 192 -14.45 12.13 4.04
C ARG A 192 -13.55 10.90 4.21
N CYS A 193 -12.24 11.15 4.17
CA CYS A 193 -11.22 10.12 4.32
C CYS A 193 -10.35 10.40 5.55
N ASP A 194 -10.35 9.49 6.52
CA ASP A 194 -9.51 9.61 7.72
C ASP A 194 -8.05 9.30 7.44
N LEU A 195 -7.80 8.31 6.57
CA LEU A 195 -6.44 7.91 6.19
C LEU A 195 -6.37 7.63 4.69
N LEU A 196 -5.63 8.46 3.98
CA LEU A 196 -5.28 8.25 2.58
C LEU A 196 -3.85 7.70 2.48
N LYS A 197 -3.69 6.45 2.02
CA LYS A 197 -2.38 5.91 1.63
C LYS A 197 -2.20 6.09 0.13
N VAL A 198 -1.02 6.59 -0.26
CA VAL A 198 -0.62 6.73 -1.67
C VAL A 198 0.77 6.10 -1.84
N ASP A 199 0.81 5.03 -2.63
CA ASP A 199 2.03 4.29 -2.94
C ASP A 199 1.84 3.67 -4.34
N CYS A 200 2.12 4.47 -5.35
CA CYS A 200 1.80 4.15 -6.75
C CYS A 200 3.00 4.33 -7.69
N GLU A 201 4.20 4.21 -7.12
CA GLU A 201 5.47 4.08 -7.86
C GLU A 201 5.70 5.22 -8.88
N GLY A 202 5.60 6.46 -8.38
CA GLY A 202 5.97 7.68 -9.09
C GLY A 202 4.82 8.57 -9.54
N ALA A 203 3.55 8.14 -9.40
CA ALA A 203 2.41 8.98 -9.76
C ALA A 203 1.99 9.94 -8.62
N GLU A 204 2.63 9.90 -7.44
CA GLU A 204 2.30 10.68 -6.26
C GLU A 204 2.25 12.19 -6.57
N ALA A 205 3.28 12.72 -7.27
CA ALA A 205 3.35 14.13 -7.61
C ALA A 205 2.17 14.57 -8.49
N SER A 206 1.80 13.77 -9.49
CA SER A 206 0.68 14.08 -10.38
C SER A 206 -0.67 14.00 -9.66
N ILE A 207 -0.83 13.05 -8.73
CA ILE A 207 -2.05 12.93 -7.91
C ILE A 207 -2.18 14.16 -7.02
N PHE A 208 -1.15 14.53 -6.27
CA PHE A 208 -1.22 15.65 -5.33
C PHE A 208 -1.29 17.01 -6.00
N SER A 209 -0.76 17.17 -7.22
CA SER A 209 -0.94 18.41 -7.98
C SER A 209 -2.40 18.67 -8.39
N SER A 210 -3.24 17.63 -8.41
CA SER A 210 -4.68 17.73 -8.69
C SER A 210 -5.55 17.98 -7.45
N PHE A 211 -4.95 18.03 -6.24
CA PHE A 211 -5.69 18.30 -5.00
C PHE A 211 -6.14 19.73 -4.95
N SER A 212 -7.45 19.94 -4.88
CA SER A 212 -8.02 21.25 -4.55
C SER A 212 -8.10 21.45 -3.02
N PRO A 213 -8.22 22.69 -2.54
CA PRO A 213 -8.48 22.97 -1.12
C PRO A 213 -9.71 22.22 -0.57
N GLU A 214 -10.77 22.09 -1.37
CA GLU A 214 -12.01 21.38 -1.00
C GLU A 214 -11.75 19.86 -0.86
N MET A 215 -10.94 19.27 -1.73
CA MET A 215 -10.55 17.85 -1.60
C MET A 215 -9.67 17.65 -0.37
N ALA A 216 -8.70 18.54 -0.17
CA ALA A 216 -7.81 18.53 0.99
C ALA A 216 -8.59 18.63 2.30
N ALA A 217 -9.65 19.46 2.35
CA ALA A 217 -10.53 19.61 3.51
C ALA A 217 -11.26 18.33 3.90
N ARG A 218 -11.36 17.37 3.00
CA ARG A 218 -12.04 16.07 3.19
C ARG A 218 -11.09 14.96 3.62
N VAL A 219 -9.77 15.23 3.72
CA VAL A 219 -8.76 14.26 4.10
C VAL A 219 -8.09 14.68 5.40
N ARG A 220 -8.06 13.79 6.40
CA ARG A 220 -7.47 14.09 7.72
C ARG A 220 -5.98 13.77 7.77
N THR A 221 -5.58 12.61 7.29
CA THR A 221 -4.18 12.14 7.31
C THR A 221 -3.84 11.48 5.98
N ILE A 222 -2.68 11.81 5.46
CA ILE A 222 -2.09 11.19 4.27
C ILE A 222 -0.81 10.47 4.69
N VAL A 223 -0.58 9.26 4.19
CA VAL A 223 0.71 8.59 4.23
C VAL A 223 1.09 8.22 2.81
N TYR A 224 2.27 8.64 2.39
CA TYR A 224 2.72 8.33 1.03
C TYR A 224 4.19 7.94 0.98
N GLU A 225 4.51 7.11 -0.02
CA GLU A 225 5.88 6.77 -0.31
C GLU A 225 6.54 7.86 -1.14
N PRO A 226 7.66 8.47 -0.66
CA PRO A 226 8.33 9.53 -1.41
C PRO A 226 9.05 8.96 -2.64
N SER A 227 8.70 9.47 -3.81
CA SER A 227 9.39 9.26 -5.09
C SER A 227 10.21 10.49 -5.49
N GLU A 228 10.73 10.52 -6.71
CA GLU A 228 11.32 11.74 -7.28
C GLU A 228 10.29 12.88 -7.27
N GLY A 229 10.70 14.07 -6.82
CA GLY A 229 9.77 15.22 -6.64
C GLY A 229 9.11 15.30 -5.26
N CYS A 230 9.48 14.49 -4.29
CA CYS A 230 8.90 14.48 -2.93
C CYS A 230 8.88 15.88 -2.27
N SER A 231 9.90 16.71 -2.47
CA SER A 231 9.94 18.08 -1.93
C SER A 231 8.84 18.97 -2.50
N GLU A 232 8.42 18.74 -3.74
CA GLU A 232 7.33 19.45 -4.39
C GLU A 232 5.97 18.99 -3.87
N VAL A 233 5.82 17.67 -3.66
CA VAL A 233 4.64 17.10 -3.01
C VAL A 233 4.46 17.68 -1.61
N ASN A 234 5.52 17.74 -0.80
CA ASN A 234 5.45 18.32 0.54
C ASN A 234 4.98 19.79 0.50
N ARG A 235 5.59 20.60 -0.37
CA ARG A 235 5.19 22.03 -0.52
C ARG A 235 3.72 22.17 -0.94
N CYS A 236 3.26 21.32 -1.84
CA CYS A 236 1.86 21.31 -2.27
C CYS A 236 0.92 20.99 -1.08
N LEU A 237 1.22 19.94 -0.32
CA LEU A 237 0.42 19.54 0.83
C LEU A 237 0.46 20.59 1.96
N GLU A 238 1.60 21.22 2.19
CA GLU A 238 1.75 22.31 3.17
C GLU A 238 0.92 23.55 2.78
N ALA A 239 0.90 23.89 1.49
CA ALA A 239 0.04 24.97 0.96
C ALA A 239 -1.46 24.65 1.10
N LEU A 240 -1.82 23.36 1.19
CA LEU A 240 -3.18 22.89 1.41
C LEU A 240 -3.53 22.70 2.91
N GLY A 241 -2.66 23.13 3.82
CA GLY A 241 -2.89 23.13 5.27
C GLY A 241 -2.51 21.83 5.98
N PHE A 242 -1.65 21.01 5.38
CA PHE A 242 -1.08 19.85 6.06
C PHE A 242 0.30 20.18 6.66
N THR A 243 0.63 19.52 7.77
CA THR A 243 1.99 19.48 8.31
C THR A 243 2.62 18.15 7.91
N THR A 244 3.78 18.19 7.28
CA THR A 244 4.49 17.02 6.79
C THR A 244 5.62 16.58 7.73
N CYS A 245 5.81 15.27 7.88
CA CYS A 245 6.94 14.70 8.61
C CYS A 245 7.36 13.33 8.04
N GLY A 246 8.66 13.03 8.11
CA GLY A 246 9.18 11.73 7.72
C GLY A 246 8.81 10.63 8.73
N TYR A 247 8.44 9.45 8.25
CA TYR A 247 8.10 8.29 9.06
C TYR A 247 8.52 6.98 8.41
N LYS A 248 9.55 6.33 8.92
CA LYS A 248 10.03 4.99 8.48
C LYS A 248 10.23 4.86 6.96
N GLY A 249 10.73 5.88 6.31
CA GLY A 249 10.93 5.93 4.86
C GLY A 249 9.76 6.53 4.08
N ASN A 250 8.59 6.68 4.69
CA ASN A 250 7.43 7.35 4.13
C ASN A 250 7.33 8.81 4.64
N VAL A 251 6.39 9.55 4.10
CA VAL A 251 5.98 10.86 4.60
C VAL A 251 4.56 10.76 5.12
N ILE A 252 4.34 11.34 6.30
CA ILE A 252 3.00 11.54 6.85
C ILE A 252 2.67 13.02 6.74
N ALA A 253 1.50 13.34 6.18
CA ALA A 253 0.92 14.66 6.18
C ALA A 253 -0.37 14.65 7.02
N ARG A 254 -0.44 15.54 8.01
CA ARG A 254 -1.61 15.68 8.89
C ARG A 254 -2.20 17.05 8.70
N ARG A 255 -3.51 17.10 8.55
CA ARG A 255 -4.22 18.37 8.58
C ARG A 255 -4.15 18.93 9.99
N GLN A 256 -3.83 20.21 10.12
CA GLN A 256 -3.98 20.91 11.38
C GLN A 256 -5.48 20.91 11.70
N GLU A 257 -5.87 20.30 12.82
CA GLU A 257 -7.23 20.49 13.35
C GLU A 257 -7.37 21.97 13.63
N GLU A 258 -8.34 22.62 13.01
CA GLU A 258 -8.76 23.94 13.46
C GLU A 258 -9.16 23.75 14.92
N ASN A 259 -8.45 24.40 15.82
CA ASN A 259 -8.88 24.55 17.21
C ASN A 259 -10.23 25.28 17.15
N VAL A 260 -11.32 24.51 17.10
CA VAL A 260 -12.65 25.04 17.37
C VAL A 260 -12.63 25.38 18.85
N ALA A 261 -12.38 26.68 19.11
CA ALA A 261 -12.46 27.26 20.44
C ALA A 261 -13.91 27.26 20.94
#